data_ce92a457e86c165eb572f385fb07a0de
#
_entry.id   ce92a457e86c165eb572f385fb07a0de
#
_cell.length_a   1.000
_cell.length_b   1.000
_cell.length_c   1.000
_cell.angle_alpha   90.00
_cell.angle_beta   90.00
_cell.angle_gamma   90.00
#
_symmetry.space_group_name_H-M   'P 1'
#
loop_
_entity.id
_entity.type
_entity.pdbx_description
1 polymer ?
#
loop_
_entity_poly.entity_id
_entity_poly.type
_entity_poly.pdbx_seq_one_letter_code
_entity_poly.pdbx_strand_id
1 'polypeptide(L)'
;LCVSSQVGCTLNCRFCHTGTMRLVRNLTPGEIVGQVMLARDALGEWPKGTMASHADAIDEDDEAGHYTADGRMLTNIVMMGMGEPLYNFDGVKGALKIVMDGDGLALSKRRITLSTSGVVPMMARAGEEIGVNLAVSLHAVTKEVRDEIVPINRKYGIEELLQAC
;
A
#
# COMPACT_ATOMS: atom_id res chain seq x y z
N LEU A 1 -3.69 7.76 0.45
CA LEU A 1 -2.40 7.81 1.12
C LEU A 1 -1.44 6.82 0.48
N CYS A 2 -0.21 7.27 0.19
CA CYS A 2 0.90 6.40 -0.23
C CYS A 2 1.76 6.04 0.98
N VAL A 3 2.01 4.74 1.18
CA VAL A 3 2.69 4.21 2.37
C VAL A 3 3.92 3.42 1.95
N SER A 4 5.01 3.59 2.70
CA SER A 4 6.29 2.89 2.50
C SER A 4 6.33 1.59 3.30
N SER A 5 7.05 0.60 2.77
CA SER A 5 7.28 -0.70 3.43
C SER A 5 8.72 -0.91 3.88
N GLN A 6 9.66 -0.14 3.34
CA GLN A 6 11.10 -0.25 3.65
C GLN A 6 11.73 1.14 3.73
N VAL A 7 12.90 1.22 4.33
CA VAL A 7 13.82 2.37 4.19
C VAL A 7 14.81 2.04 3.08
N GLY A 8 14.69 2.73 1.95
CA GLY A 8 15.32 2.33 0.70
C GLY A 8 14.53 1.23 -0.01
N CYS A 9 15.15 0.50 -0.92
CA CYS A 9 14.53 -0.61 -1.63
C CYS A 9 15.50 -1.76 -1.88
N THR A 10 14.98 -2.99 -1.82
CA THR A 10 15.73 -4.20 -2.18
C THR A 10 15.98 -4.28 -3.69
N LEU A 11 15.07 -3.66 -4.49
CA LEU A 11 15.12 -3.67 -5.95
C LEU A 11 15.71 -2.37 -6.49
N ASN A 12 16.39 -2.46 -7.61
CA ASN A 12 17.02 -1.34 -8.31
C ASN A 12 16.31 -1.02 -9.64
N CYS A 13 14.98 -0.93 -9.59
CA CYS A 13 14.15 -0.61 -10.76
C CYS A 13 14.52 0.77 -11.33
N ARG A 14 14.77 0.86 -12.64
CA ARG A 14 15.22 2.09 -13.29
C ARG A 14 14.15 3.15 -13.43
N PHE A 15 12.88 2.77 -13.39
CA PHE A 15 11.75 3.71 -13.42
C PHE A 15 11.49 4.39 -12.07
N CYS A 16 12.10 3.91 -10.99
CA CYS A 16 11.80 4.34 -9.62
C CYS A 16 12.99 5.04 -8.97
N HIS A 17 12.76 6.24 -8.41
CA HIS A 17 13.81 6.96 -7.70
C HIS A 17 14.33 6.17 -6.49
N THR A 18 13.45 5.50 -5.74
CA THR A 18 13.85 4.64 -4.62
C THR A 18 14.75 3.47 -5.06
N GLY A 19 14.68 3.06 -6.33
CA GLY A 19 15.60 2.05 -6.90
C GLY A 19 17.07 2.48 -6.90
N THR A 20 17.37 3.76 -6.78
CA THR A 20 18.73 4.29 -6.61
C THR A 20 19.22 4.26 -5.16
N MET A 21 18.30 4.03 -4.22
CA MET A 21 18.55 4.01 -2.78
C MET A 21 18.75 2.58 -2.31
N ARG A 22 19.88 2.29 -1.68
CA ARG A 22 20.09 0.96 -1.12
C ARG A 22 19.11 0.67 0.01
N LEU A 23 18.69 -0.58 0.14
CA LEU A 23 17.93 -1.04 1.30
C LEU A 23 18.74 -0.81 2.57
N VAL A 24 18.14 -0.09 3.53
CA VAL A 24 18.68 0.05 4.88
C VAL A 24 18.05 -1.02 5.77
N ARG A 25 16.70 -1.07 5.80
CA ARG A 25 15.95 -2.06 6.56
C ARG A 25 14.47 -2.13 6.14
N ASN A 26 13.81 -3.19 6.56
CA ASN A 26 12.36 -3.28 6.55
C ASN A 26 11.75 -2.37 7.64
N LEU A 27 10.59 -1.82 7.35
CA LEU A 27 9.77 -1.16 8.37
C LEU A 27 9.01 -2.20 9.20
N THR A 28 8.88 -1.93 10.48
CA THR A 28 8.03 -2.71 11.38
C THR A 28 6.55 -2.46 11.10
N PRO A 29 5.63 -3.35 11.51
CA PRO A 29 4.18 -3.09 11.39
C PRO A 29 3.77 -1.76 12.01
N GLY A 30 4.29 -1.42 13.18
CA GLY A 30 4.01 -0.15 13.87
C GLY A 30 4.47 1.09 13.09
N GLU A 31 5.63 1.04 12.42
CA GLU A 31 6.11 2.14 11.57
C GLU A 31 5.27 2.31 10.30
N ILE A 32 4.77 1.20 9.74
CA ILE A 32 3.87 1.25 8.58
C ILE A 32 2.52 1.85 8.99
N VAL A 33 1.92 1.38 10.10
CA VAL A 33 0.67 1.93 10.67
C VAL A 33 0.85 3.38 11.08
N GLY A 34 2.01 3.73 11.66
CA GLY A 34 2.35 5.10 12.07
C GLY A 34 2.23 6.12 10.93
N GLN A 35 2.55 5.73 9.67
CA GLN A 35 2.36 6.61 8.51
C GLN A 35 0.87 6.91 8.27
N VAL A 36 0.00 5.93 8.50
CA VAL A 36 -1.46 6.10 8.36
C VAL A 36 -1.99 6.99 9.49
N MET A 37 -1.52 6.78 10.71
CA MET A 37 -1.91 7.58 11.88
C MET A 37 -1.50 9.04 11.71
N LEU A 38 -0.26 9.31 11.30
CA LEU A 38 0.22 10.67 11.03
C LEU A 38 -0.59 11.38 9.94
N ALA A 39 -1.01 10.66 8.91
CA ALA A 39 -1.87 11.24 7.87
C ALA A 39 -3.25 11.59 8.43
N ARG A 40 -3.85 10.75 9.25
CA ARG A 40 -5.13 11.04 9.92
C ARG A 40 -5.01 12.20 10.91
N ASP A 41 -3.91 12.28 11.66
CA ASP A 41 -3.63 13.42 12.52
C ASP A 41 -3.58 14.73 11.73
N ALA A 42 -2.85 14.72 10.60
CA ALA A 42 -2.73 15.90 9.73
C ALA A 42 -4.06 16.32 9.09
N LEU A 43 -4.96 15.37 8.87
CA LEU A 43 -6.31 15.60 8.33
C LEU A 43 -7.34 15.92 9.44
N GLY A 44 -6.98 15.79 10.72
CA GLY A 44 -7.89 15.99 11.84
C GLY A 44 -9.00 14.95 11.96
N GLU A 45 -8.78 13.75 11.42
CA GLU A 45 -9.80 12.68 11.39
C GLU A 45 -10.05 11.97 12.71
N TRP A 46 -9.27 12.22 13.73
CA TRP A 46 -9.50 11.58 15.03
C TRP A 46 -10.73 12.16 15.71
N PRO A 47 -11.61 11.33 16.32
CA PRO A 47 -12.74 11.82 17.10
C PRO A 47 -12.22 12.78 18.17
N LYS A 48 -12.62 14.02 18.09
CA LYS A 48 -12.41 15.01 19.18
C LYS A 48 -13.35 14.60 20.30
N GLY A 49 -12.87 13.85 21.27
CA GLY A 49 -13.49 13.39 22.50
C GLY A 49 -15.02 13.45 22.57
N THR A 50 -15.67 12.29 22.84
CA THR A 50 -17.11 12.10 23.02
C THR A 50 -17.99 12.36 21.78
N MET A 51 -18.52 11.27 21.25
CA MET A 51 -19.75 11.13 20.46
C MET A 51 -20.47 12.45 20.08
N ALA A 52 -19.88 13.24 19.19
CA ALA A 52 -20.69 14.12 18.38
C ALA A 52 -21.41 13.19 17.38
N SER A 53 -22.71 13.18 17.44
CA SER A 53 -23.57 12.46 16.52
C SER A 53 -23.18 12.83 15.10
N HIS A 54 -22.96 11.85 14.22
CA HIS A 54 -22.60 12.03 12.81
C HIS A 54 -23.62 12.84 11.98
N ALA A 55 -24.63 13.43 12.62
CA ALA A 55 -25.68 14.21 11.97
C ALA A 55 -25.30 15.66 11.66
N ASP A 56 -24.25 16.20 12.28
CA ASP A 56 -23.92 17.62 12.19
C ASP A 56 -22.73 17.94 11.25
N ALA A 57 -22.22 16.97 10.49
CA ALA A 57 -21.03 17.12 9.66
C ALA A 57 -21.31 17.09 8.15
N ILE A 58 -22.54 17.30 7.72
CA ILE A 58 -22.87 17.44 6.29
C ILE A 58 -23.02 18.93 6.01
N ASP A 59 -21.94 19.59 5.60
CA ASP A 59 -22.02 20.84 4.87
C ASP A 59 -22.57 20.52 3.48
N GLU A 60 -23.79 20.96 3.18
CA GLU A 60 -24.51 20.67 1.92
C GLU A 60 -23.86 21.33 0.69
N ASP A 61 -22.79 22.09 0.84
CA ASP A 61 -22.14 22.87 -0.22
C ASP A 61 -20.85 22.25 -0.80
N ASP A 62 -20.43 21.05 -0.35
CA ASP A 62 -19.21 20.43 -0.87
C ASP A 62 -19.48 19.56 -2.11
N GLU A 63 -19.56 20.22 -3.29
CA GLU A 63 -19.72 19.56 -4.61
C GLU A 63 -18.57 18.61 -4.98
N ALA A 64 -17.52 18.48 -4.17
CA ALA A 64 -16.33 17.71 -4.50
C ALA A 64 -16.39 16.22 -4.11
N GLY A 65 -17.41 15.74 -3.38
CA GLY A 65 -17.62 14.30 -3.13
C GLY A 65 -16.46 13.55 -2.47
N HIS A 66 -15.64 14.22 -1.68
CA HIS A 66 -14.40 13.66 -1.11
C HIS A 66 -14.60 12.96 0.24
N TYR A 67 -15.77 13.08 0.84
CA TYR A 67 -16.08 12.49 2.14
C TYR A 67 -16.83 11.17 1.98
N THR A 68 -16.44 10.16 2.73
CA THR A 68 -17.28 8.98 2.93
C THR A 68 -18.42 9.35 3.88
N ALA A 69 -19.53 8.60 3.86
CA ALA A 69 -20.69 8.84 4.73
C ALA A 69 -20.35 8.85 6.23
N ASP A 70 -19.16 8.44 6.62
CA ASP A 70 -18.61 8.43 7.98
C ASP A 70 -17.64 9.61 8.27
N GLY A 71 -17.58 10.61 7.38
CA GLY A 71 -16.69 11.78 7.53
C GLY A 71 -15.19 11.46 7.33
N ARG A 72 -14.86 10.32 6.76
CA ARG A 72 -13.49 9.87 6.57
C ARG A 72 -12.83 10.55 5.37
N MET A 73 -11.74 11.29 5.61
CA MET A 73 -10.94 11.93 4.56
C MET A 73 -9.91 10.96 3.95
N LEU A 74 -9.29 10.11 4.79
CA LEU A 74 -8.37 9.08 4.34
C LEU A 74 -9.14 7.85 3.88
N THR A 75 -9.47 7.80 2.60
CA THR A 75 -10.35 6.79 2.02
C THR A 75 -9.62 5.59 1.47
N ASN A 76 -8.38 5.76 0.99
CA ASN A 76 -7.61 4.72 0.31
C ASN A 76 -6.14 4.72 0.74
N ILE A 77 -5.56 3.52 0.76
CA ILE A 77 -4.13 3.31 0.99
C ILE A 77 -3.54 2.56 -0.21
N VAL A 78 -2.37 3.03 -0.67
CA VAL A 78 -1.56 2.33 -1.66
C VAL A 78 -0.16 2.08 -1.11
N MET A 79 0.28 0.82 -1.10
CA MET A 79 1.64 0.43 -0.71
C MET A 79 2.58 0.65 -1.91
N MET A 80 2.74 1.94 -2.29
CA MET A 80 3.50 2.39 -3.46
C MET A 80 4.58 3.42 -3.08
N GLY A 81 4.88 3.54 -1.79
CA GLY A 81 5.98 4.35 -1.28
C GLY A 81 7.33 3.65 -1.45
N MET A 82 8.24 3.85 -0.50
CA MET A 82 9.56 3.24 -0.56
C MET A 82 9.52 1.74 -0.26
N GLY A 83 10.24 0.96 -1.07
CA GLY A 83 10.45 -0.47 -0.87
C GLY A 83 9.59 -1.38 -1.74
N GLU A 84 9.92 -2.68 -1.69
CA GLU A 84 9.12 -3.75 -2.26
C GLU A 84 8.33 -4.42 -1.13
N PRO A 85 6.99 -4.25 -1.08
CA PRO A 85 6.18 -4.74 0.03
C PRO A 85 6.29 -6.26 0.26
N LEU A 86 6.41 -7.04 -0.81
CA LEU A 86 6.49 -8.50 -0.71
C LEU A 86 7.85 -9.01 -0.15
N TYR A 87 8.88 -8.17 -0.12
CA TYR A 87 10.12 -8.45 0.59
C TYR A 87 10.09 -8.05 2.08
N ASN A 88 9.04 -7.31 2.48
CA ASN A 88 8.71 -7.06 3.89
C ASN A 88 7.36 -7.69 4.24
N PHE A 89 7.11 -8.90 3.81
CA PHE A 89 5.79 -9.53 3.84
C PHE A 89 5.15 -9.51 5.23
N ASP A 90 5.88 -9.98 6.24
CA ASP A 90 5.33 -10.09 7.60
C ASP A 90 5.05 -8.73 8.23
N GLY A 91 5.93 -7.74 7.98
CA GLY A 91 5.72 -6.36 8.42
C GLY A 91 4.48 -5.72 7.77
N VAL A 92 4.34 -5.89 6.46
CA VAL A 92 3.19 -5.39 5.69
C VAL A 92 1.90 -6.10 6.11
N LYS A 93 1.92 -7.43 6.21
CA LYS A 93 0.77 -8.23 6.67
C LYS A 93 0.30 -7.79 8.06
N GLY A 94 1.24 -7.65 9.01
CA GLY A 94 0.92 -7.20 10.37
C GLY A 94 0.29 -5.81 10.37
N ALA A 95 0.86 -4.87 9.62
CA ALA A 95 0.33 -3.51 9.50
C ALA A 95 -1.06 -3.47 8.87
N LEU A 96 -1.25 -4.17 7.74
CA LEU A 96 -2.53 -4.17 7.04
C LEU A 96 -3.64 -4.86 7.84
N LYS A 97 -3.32 -5.87 8.67
CA LYS A 97 -4.28 -6.45 9.61
C LYS A 97 -4.79 -5.40 10.60
N ILE A 98 -3.91 -4.60 11.18
CA ILE A 98 -4.29 -3.51 12.11
C ILE A 98 -5.12 -2.44 11.38
N VAL A 99 -4.71 -2.06 10.17
CA VAL A 99 -5.43 -1.07 9.35
C VAL A 99 -6.83 -1.52 8.99
N MET A 100 -7.02 -2.81 8.75
CA MET A 100 -8.33 -3.41 8.38
C MET A 100 -9.20 -3.79 9.57
N ASP A 101 -8.63 -3.90 10.77
CA ASP A 101 -9.32 -4.31 11.97
C ASP A 101 -10.47 -3.34 12.30
N GLY A 102 -11.66 -3.88 12.59
CA GLY A 102 -12.84 -3.09 12.92
C GLY A 102 -12.71 -2.27 14.21
N ASP A 103 -11.96 -2.78 15.17
CA ASP A 103 -11.62 -2.08 16.42
C ASP A 103 -10.36 -1.18 16.27
N GLY A 104 -9.70 -1.24 15.09
CA GLY A 104 -8.53 -0.46 14.74
C GLY A 104 -8.87 0.74 13.83
N LEU A 105 -8.21 0.81 12.65
CA LEU A 105 -8.44 1.89 11.69
C LEU A 105 -9.66 1.64 10.78
N ALA A 106 -10.21 0.43 10.78
CA ALA A 106 -11.43 0.00 10.11
C ALA A 106 -11.48 0.34 8.60
N LEU A 107 -10.33 0.31 7.90
CA LEU A 107 -10.29 0.55 6.48
C LEU A 107 -10.60 -0.74 5.72
N SER A 108 -11.62 -0.70 4.84
CA SER A 108 -11.98 -1.86 4.03
C SER A 108 -10.81 -2.34 3.15
N LYS A 109 -10.61 -3.66 3.06
CA LYS A 109 -9.60 -4.27 2.19
C LYS A 109 -9.70 -3.83 0.72
N ARG A 110 -10.89 -3.47 0.24
CA ARG A 110 -11.15 -2.96 -1.11
C ARG A 110 -10.58 -1.56 -1.34
N ARG A 111 -10.22 -0.86 -0.27
CA ARG A 111 -9.64 0.48 -0.29
C ARG A 111 -8.13 0.45 -0.13
N ILE A 112 -7.53 -0.74 -0.10
CA ILE A 112 -6.10 -0.93 0.05
C ILE A 112 -5.56 -1.62 -1.20
N THR A 113 -4.47 -1.09 -1.75
CA THR A 113 -3.75 -1.69 -2.88
C THR A 113 -2.30 -1.96 -2.49
N LEU A 114 -1.90 -3.22 -2.56
CA LEU A 114 -0.51 -3.65 -2.45
C LEU A 114 0.11 -3.65 -3.84
N SER A 115 1.22 -2.94 -4.03
CA SER A 115 1.95 -2.93 -5.29
C SER A 115 3.19 -3.80 -5.20
N THR A 116 3.53 -4.49 -6.28
CA THR A 116 4.78 -5.26 -6.39
C THR A 116 5.40 -5.12 -7.76
N SER A 117 6.72 -5.18 -7.81
CA SER A 117 7.46 -5.29 -9.07
C SER A 117 7.47 -6.72 -9.64
N GLY A 118 6.87 -7.68 -8.93
CA GLY A 118 6.72 -9.06 -9.38
C GLY A 118 7.54 -10.08 -8.59
N VAL A 119 7.41 -10.07 -7.27
CA VAL A 119 7.95 -11.12 -6.39
C VAL A 119 6.99 -12.32 -6.44
N VAL A 120 6.99 -13.03 -7.57
CA VAL A 120 6.02 -14.09 -7.93
C VAL A 120 5.74 -15.07 -6.80
N PRO A 121 6.73 -15.69 -6.13
CA PRO A 121 6.45 -16.69 -5.08
C PRO A 121 5.64 -16.15 -3.89
N MET A 122 5.58 -14.83 -3.73
CA MET A 122 4.86 -14.19 -2.61
C MET A 122 3.47 -13.68 -2.99
N MET A 123 3.13 -13.66 -4.29
CA MET A 123 1.86 -13.09 -4.76
C MET A 123 0.65 -13.91 -4.33
N ALA A 124 0.68 -15.23 -4.53
CA ALA A 124 -0.39 -16.12 -4.07
C ALA A 124 -0.60 -16.00 -2.55
N ARG A 125 0.51 -16.02 -1.81
CA ARG A 125 0.50 -15.87 -0.37
C ARG A 125 -0.09 -14.53 0.08
N ALA A 126 0.17 -13.45 -0.66
CA ALA A 126 -0.43 -12.13 -0.39
C ALA A 126 -1.94 -12.14 -0.61
N GLY A 127 -2.42 -12.81 -1.65
CA GLY A 127 -3.85 -13.01 -1.90
C GLY A 127 -4.54 -13.75 -0.76
N GLU A 128 -3.96 -14.87 -0.32
CA GLU A 128 -4.53 -15.75 0.72
C GLU A 128 -4.48 -15.13 2.11
N GLU A 129 -3.34 -14.54 2.50
CA GLU A 129 -3.09 -14.13 3.89
C GLU A 129 -3.43 -12.66 4.18
N ILE A 130 -3.46 -11.79 3.15
CA ILE A 130 -3.78 -10.36 3.28
C ILE A 130 -5.11 -10.04 2.58
N GLY A 131 -5.26 -10.41 1.32
CA GLY A 131 -6.52 -10.33 0.56
C GLY A 131 -6.93 -8.90 0.18
N VAL A 132 -6.00 -7.97 0.04
CA VAL A 132 -6.21 -6.63 -0.53
C VAL A 132 -6.04 -6.62 -2.04
N ASN A 133 -6.35 -5.49 -2.71
CA ASN A 133 -6.10 -5.38 -4.15
C ASN A 133 -4.61 -5.49 -4.44
N LEU A 134 -4.27 -6.15 -5.55
CA LEU A 134 -2.90 -6.26 -6.04
C LEU A 134 -2.71 -5.36 -7.26
N ALA A 135 -1.63 -4.60 -7.29
CA ALA A 135 -1.14 -3.88 -8.45
C ALA A 135 0.25 -4.38 -8.84
N VAL A 136 0.46 -4.62 -10.13
CA VAL A 136 1.76 -5.06 -10.64
C VAL A 136 2.43 -3.97 -11.45
N SER A 137 3.66 -3.63 -11.09
CA SER A 137 4.53 -2.72 -11.85
C SER A 137 5.06 -3.43 -13.10
N LEU A 138 4.22 -3.52 -14.15
CA LEU A 138 4.59 -4.22 -15.39
C LEU A 138 5.61 -3.44 -16.21
N HIS A 139 5.32 -2.17 -16.51
CA HIS A 139 6.15 -1.16 -17.20
C HIS A 139 6.67 -1.51 -18.60
N ALA A 140 6.71 -2.78 -18.99
CA ALA A 140 7.08 -3.23 -20.31
C ALA A 140 6.40 -4.57 -20.64
N VAL A 141 6.12 -4.78 -21.92
CA VAL A 141 5.43 -5.99 -22.42
C VAL A 141 6.39 -6.98 -23.10
N THR A 142 7.66 -6.60 -23.29
CA THR A 142 8.70 -7.48 -23.80
C THR A 142 9.72 -7.80 -22.71
N LYS A 143 10.26 -9.02 -22.77
CA LYS A 143 11.24 -9.49 -21.79
C LYS A 143 12.47 -8.60 -21.75
N GLU A 144 13.01 -8.23 -22.91
CA GLU A 144 14.25 -7.47 -23.05
C GLU A 144 14.14 -6.11 -22.38
N VAL A 145 13.06 -5.37 -22.67
CA VAL A 145 12.82 -4.05 -22.10
C VAL A 145 12.54 -4.17 -20.60
N ARG A 146 11.75 -5.17 -20.20
CA ARG A 146 11.43 -5.35 -18.77
C ARG A 146 12.67 -5.77 -17.96
N ASP A 147 13.54 -6.61 -18.50
CA ASP A 147 14.82 -6.99 -17.87
C ASP A 147 15.72 -5.77 -17.59
N GLU A 148 15.60 -4.73 -18.42
CA GLU A 148 16.37 -3.51 -18.26
C GLU A 148 15.79 -2.58 -17.20
N ILE A 149 14.47 -2.35 -17.20
CA ILE A 149 13.83 -1.36 -16.34
C ILE A 149 13.30 -1.93 -15.01
N VAL A 150 13.01 -3.24 -14.97
CA VAL A 150 12.52 -3.97 -13.80
C VAL A 150 13.37 -5.22 -13.59
N PRO A 151 14.57 -5.13 -13.01
CA PRO A 151 15.57 -6.21 -13.02
C PRO A 151 15.13 -7.54 -12.40
N ILE A 152 14.11 -7.55 -11.52
CA ILE A 152 13.55 -8.78 -10.97
C ILE A 152 12.93 -9.68 -12.06
N ASN A 153 12.62 -9.13 -13.24
CA ASN A 153 12.10 -9.88 -14.38
C ASN A 153 13.07 -10.98 -14.87
N ARG A 154 14.37 -10.77 -14.64
CA ARG A 154 15.39 -11.82 -14.96
C ARG A 154 15.23 -13.06 -14.10
N LYS A 155 14.61 -12.92 -12.93
CA LYS A 155 14.34 -14.02 -12.00
C LYS A 155 12.92 -14.59 -12.19
N TYR A 156 11.95 -13.71 -12.40
CA TYR A 156 10.54 -14.05 -12.59
C TYR A 156 10.07 -13.35 -13.86
N GLY A 157 9.96 -14.09 -14.96
CA GLY A 157 9.62 -13.57 -16.28
C GLY A 157 8.17 -13.10 -16.38
N ILE A 158 7.85 -12.38 -17.46
CA ILE A 158 6.50 -11.83 -17.69
C ILE A 158 5.44 -12.94 -17.69
N GLU A 159 5.70 -14.08 -18.30
CA GLU A 159 4.74 -15.18 -18.38
C GLU A 159 4.41 -15.73 -17.00
N GLU A 160 5.45 -15.99 -16.19
CA GLU A 160 5.29 -16.48 -14.81
C GLU A 160 4.56 -15.44 -13.94
N LEU A 161 4.89 -14.17 -14.14
CA LEU A 161 4.23 -13.04 -13.44
C LEU A 161 2.73 -12.98 -13.78
N LEU A 162 2.37 -13.08 -15.05
CA LEU A 162 0.97 -13.01 -15.49
C LEU A 162 0.18 -14.25 -15.03
N GLN A 163 0.82 -15.43 -14.95
CA GLN A 163 0.17 -16.62 -14.40
C GLN A 163 -0.09 -16.52 -12.90
N ALA A 164 0.71 -15.72 -12.18
CA ALA A 164 0.54 -15.48 -10.75
C ALA A 164 -0.50 -14.39 -10.41
N CYS A 165 -0.98 -13.64 -11.40
CA CYS A 165 -2.06 -12.66 -11.27
C CYS A 165 -3.44 -13.29 -11.36
#